data_36d0f9b6fc1b504fd6bd8cd6f1ae5e99
#
_entry.id   36d0f9b6fc1b504fd6bd8cd6f1ae5e99
#
_cell.length_a   1.000
_cell.length_b   1.000
_cell.length_c   1.000
_cell.angle_alpha   90.00
_cell.angle_beta   90.00
_cell.angle_gamma   90.00
#
_symmetry.space_group_name_H-M   'P 1'
#
loop_
_entity.id
_entity.type
_entity.pdbx_description
1 polymer ?
#
loop_
_entity_poly.entity_id
_entity_poly.type
_entity_poly.pdbx_seq_one_letter_code
_entity_poly.pdbx_strand_id
1 'polypeptide(L)'
;MMTAADLPDVIPIFPLPQALLLPRGRLPLHIFEPRYLAMVEDVLKTPHRLIGMIQPVPGGAGTGLHRIGCAGRMTGFSETEDGRYMITLAGISRFRVQKQVEGFTPYRRVEAGWDDFARDLGPGESD
;
A
#
# COMPACT_ATOMS: atom_id res chain seq x y z
N MET A 1 -18.63 -7.86 5.46
CA MET A 1 -18.03 -7.55 4.16
C MET A 1 -17.44 -6.15 4.17
N MET A 2 -16.26 -5.98 3.60
CA MET A 2 -15.62 -4.68 3.55
C MET A 2 -16.14 -3.86 2.38
N THR A 3 -16.41 -2.58 2.62
CA THR A 3 -16.85 -1.66 1.56
C THR A 3 -15.87 -0.50 1.50
N ALA A 4 -16.00 0.34 0.46
CA ALA A 4 -15.14 1.51 0.34
C ALA A 4 -15.22 2.41 1.56
N ALA A 5 -16.39 2.50 2.19
CA ALA A 5 -16.56 3.33 3.38
C ALA A 5 -15.79 2.81 4.59
N ASP A 6 -15.40 1.55 4.58
CA ASP A 6 -14.62 0.96 5.68
C ASP A 6 -13.13 1.22 5.56
N LEU A 7 -12.68 1.78 4.43
CA LEU A 7 -11.27 1.97 4.17
C LEU A 7 -10.82 3.37 4.55
N PRO A 8 -9.54 3.54 4.96
CA PRO A 8 -9.05 4.85 5.37
C PRO A 8 -8.91 5.79 4.17
N ASP A 9 -9.08 7.09 4.44
CA ASP A 9 -8.91 8.10 3.41
C ASP A 9 -7.44 8.31 3.04
N VAL A 10 -6.54 8.09 3.96
CA VAL A 10 -5.11 8.33 3.76
C VAL A 10 -4.36 7.04 4.03
N ILE A 11 -3.47 6.68 3.12
CA ILE A 11 -2.63 5.50 3.29
C ILE A 11 -1.18 5.84 2.95
N PRO A 12 -0.21 5.14 3.57
CA PRO A 12 1.18 5.23 3.13
C PRO A 12 1.34 4.52 1.79
N ILE A 13 2.28 4.99 0.99
CA ILE A 13 2.55 4.36 -0.29
C ILE A 13 4.00 3.92 -0.37
N PHE A 14 4.22 2.87 -1.12
CA PHE A 14 5.53 2.31 -1.37
C PHE A 14 5.75 2.28 -2.89
N PRO A 15 6.40 3.32 -3.45
CA PRO A 15 6.72 3.32 -4.87
C PRO A 15 7.84 2.33 -5.13
N LEU A 16 7.53 1.28 -5.88
CA LEU A 16 8.50 0.23 -6.14
C LEU A 16 8.30 -0.27 -7.57
N PRO A 17 9.22 0.07 -8.49
CA PRO A 17 8.97 -0.15 -9.91
C PRO A 17 8.86 -1.61 -10.33
N GLN A 18 9.43 -2.52 -9.55
CA GLN A 18 9.45 -3.92 -9.93
C GLN A 18 8.47 -4.78 -9.16
N ALA A 19 7.65 -4.18 -8.31
CA ALA A 19 6.70 -4.92 -7.51
C ALA A 19 5.28 -4.68 -8.02
N LEU A 20 4.57 -5.74 -8.25
CA LEU A 20 3.18 -5.67 -8.72
C LEU A 20 2.29 -6.40 -7.75
N LEU A 21 1.25 -5.72 -7.29
CA LEU A 21 0.23 -6.30 -6.44
C LEU A 21 -1.12 -6.14 -7.12
N LEU A 22 -1.88 -7.22 -7.17
CA LEU A 22 -3.23 -7.20 -7.70
C LEU A 22 -4.21 -7.54 -6.60
N PRO A 23 -5.48 -7.13 -6.72
CA PRO A 23 -6.49 -7.57 -5.75
C PRO A 23 -6.48 -9.09 -5.63
N ARG A 24 -6.51 -9.56 -4.39
CA ARG A 24 -6.43 -10.98 -4.02
C ARG A 24 -5.08 -11.63 -4.29
N GLY A 25 -4.12 -10.88 -4.81
CA GLY A 25 -2.76 -11.36 -4.95
C GLY A 25 -2.00 -11.27 -3.64
N ARG A 26 -0.81 -11.84 -3.63
CA ARG A 26 0.09 -11.78 -2.49
C ARG A 26 1.44 -11.28 -2.95
N LEU A 27 2.07 -10.47 -2.11
CA LEU A 27 3.37 -9.90 -2.44
C LEU A 27 4.26 -9.96 -1.20
N PRO A 28 5.27 -10.84 -1.19
CA PRO A 28 6.26 -10.81 -0.12
C PRO A 28 7.27 -9.71 -0.40
N LEU A 29 7.68 -9.01 0.64
CA LEU A 29 8.63 -7.91 0.53
C LEU A 29 9.66 -7.99 1.63
N HIS A 30 10.90 -7.64 1.26
CA HIS A 30 12.01 -7.51 2.21
C HIS A 30 12.26 -6.02 2.39
N ILE A 31 12.03 -5.52 3.59
CA ILE A 31 12.11 -4.09 3.89
C ILE A 31 13.42 -3.83 4.63
N PHE A 32 14.23 -2.89 4.12
CA PHE A 32 15.52 -2.60 4.74
C PHE A 32 15.83 -1.10 4.82
N GLU A 33 15.21 -0.27 3.97
CA GLU A 33 15.47 1.17 4.03
C GLU A 33 14.80 1.78 5.25
N PRO A 34 15.51 2.63 6.02
CA PRO A 34 14.94 3.18 7.27
C PRO A 34 13.57 3.82 7.11
N ARG A 35 13.34 4.57 6.02
CA ARG A 35 12.02 5.20 5.82
C ARG A 35 10.90 4.18 5.71
N TYR A 36 11.18 3.02 5.12
CA TYR A 36 10.15 1.99 4.97
C TYR A 36 10.04 1.08 6.19
N LEU A 37 11.12 0.94 6.96
CA LEU A 37 11.00 0.31 8.28
C LEU A 37 10.05 1.13 9.15
N ALA A 38 10.18 2.48 9.12
CA ALA A 38 9.29 3.35 9.86
C ALA A 38 7.84 3.23 9.36
N MET A 39 7.65 3.12 8.05
CA MET A 39 6.32 2.91 7.48
C MET A 39 5.68 1.64 8.02
N VAL A 40 6.41 0.53 8.03
CA VAL A 40 5.88 -0.74 8.51
C VAL A 40 5.52 -0.64 9.98
N GLU A 41 6.37 -0.01 10.80
CA GLU A 41 6.08 0.17 12.22
C GLU A 41 4.80 0.97 12.45
N ASP A 42 4.61 2.04 11.67
CA ASP A 42 3.41 2.84 11.79
C ASP A 42 2.17 2.08 11.33
N VAL A 43 2.29 1.32 10.25
CA VAL A 43 1.17 0.55 9.69
C VAL A 43 0.72 -0.53 10.68
N LEU A 44 1.66 -1.15 11.38
CA LEU A 44 1.32 -2.17 12.40
C LEU A 44 0.44 -1.60 13.51
N LYS A 45 0.48 -0.29 13.72
CA LYS A 45 -0.33 0.36 14.77
C LYS A 45 -1.71 0.77 14.27
N THR A 46 -2.00 0.61 12.99
CA THR A 46 -3.30 0.98 12.43
C THR A 46 -4.23 -0.23 12.40
N PRO A 47 -5.55 0.00 12.44
CA PRO A 47 -6.49 -1.12 12.37
C PRO A 47 -6.57 -1.75 11.00
N HIS A 48 -6.25 -1.01 9.94
CA HIS A 48 -6.39 -1.53 8.56
C HIS A 48 -5.12 -2.20 8.05
N ARG A 49 -3.96 -1.78 8.53
CA ARG A 49 -2.65 -2.30 8.13
C ARG A 49 -2.42 -2.28 6.63
N LEU A 50 -2.79 -1.18 5.99
CA LEU A 50 -2.70 -1.05 4.54
C LEU A 50 -1.46 -0.29 4.10
N ILE A 51 -0.84 -0.80 3.04
CA ILE A 51 0.23 -0.12 2.32
C ILE A 51 -0.18 -0.09 0.86
N GLY A 52 -0.08 1.08 0.23
CA GLY A 52 -0.40 1.23 -1.19
C GLY A 52 0.83 0.97 -2.05
N MET A 53 0.82 -0.11 -2.81
CA MET A 53 1.85 -0.37 -3.79
C MET A 53 1.54 0.42 -5.05
N ILE A 54 2.52 1.15 -5.55
CA ILE A 54 2.30 2.01 -6.71
C ILE A 54 3.57 2.07 -7.55
N GLN A 55 3.40 2.20 -8.86
CA GLN A 55 4.53 2.30 -9.77
C GLN A 55 4.95 3.76 -9.92
N PRO A 56 6.25 4.06 -9.86
CA PRO A 56 6.71 5.38 -10.25
C PRO A 56 6.64 5.53 -11.77
N VAL A 57 6.52 6.77 -12.24
CA VAL A 57 6.50 7.06 -13.68
C VAL A 57 7.94 7.01 -14.18
N PRO A 58 8.24 6.16 -15.15
CA PRO A 58 9.61 6.06 -15.69
C PRO A 58 10.05 7.37 -16.34
N GLY A 59 11.29 7.76 -16.11
CA GLY A 59 11.84 8.96 -16.72
C GLY A 59 11.29 10.26 -16.21
N GLY A 60 10.45 10.22 -15.20
CA GLY A 60 9.90 11.42 -14.62
C GLY A 60 10.89 12.11 -13.70
N ALA A 61 10.48 13.23 -13.13
CA ALA A 61 11.31 14.04 -12.26
C ALA A 61 11.42 13.46 -10.85
N GLY A 62 11.56 12.17 -10.72
CA GLY A 62 11.83 11.50 -9.45
C GLY A 62 10.65 11.36 -8.51
N THR A 63 9.64 12.19 -8.63
CA THR A 63 8.49 12.15 -7.72
C THR A 63 7.20 11.71 -8.39
N GLY A 64 7.23 11.49 -9.72
CA GLY A 64 6.02 11.11 -10.45
C GLY A 64 5.57 9.70 -10.13
N LEU A 65 4.28 9.55 -9.95
CA LEU A 65 3.65 8.25 -9.67
C LEU A 65 2.54 8.01 -10.68
N HIS A 66 2.28 6.75 -10.95
CA HIS A 66 1.06 6.39 -11.65
C HIS A 66 -0.14 6.81 -10.77
N ARG A 67 -1.30 6.94 -11.40
CA ARG A 67 -2.48 7.43 -10.68
C ARG A 67 -3.21 6.31 -9.95
N ILE A 68 -2.96 5.07 -10.33
CA ILE A 68 -3.66 3.92 -9.76
C ILE A 68 -2.63 2.96 -9.21
N GLY A 69 -2.85 2.55 -7.97
CA GLY A 69 -2.06 1.52 -7.31
C GLY A 69 -2.98 0.47 -6.73
N CYS A 70 -2.42 -0.43 -5.94
CA CYS A 70 -3.18 -1.47 -5.26
C CYS A 70 -2.78 -1.49 -3.79
N ALA A 71 -3.77 -1.37 -2.91
CA ALA A 71 -3.54 -1.42 -1.48
C ALA A 71 -3.46 -2.87 -1.03
N GLY A 72 -2.45 -3.18 -0.23
CA GLY A 72 -2.28 -4.49 0.36
C GLY A 72 -2.35 -4.43 1.86
N ARG A 73 -3.04 -5.40 2.46
CA ARG A 73 -3.06 -5.56 3.92
C ARG A 73 -1.88 -6.40 4.35
N MET A 74 -1.17 -5.96 5.36
CA MET A 74 -0.06 -6.74 5.90
C MET A 74 -0.61 -7.93 6.66
N THR A 75 -0.37 -9.13 6.13
CA THR A 75 -0.84 -10.39 6.72
C THR A 75 0.29 -11.19 7.34
N GLY A 76 1.54 -10.82 7.06
CA GLY A 76 2.69 -11.49 7.63
C GLY A 76 3.77 -10.49 7.97
N PHE A 77 4.43 -10.68 9.09
CA PHE A 77 5.51 -9.82 9.55
C PHE A 77 6.50 -10.64 10.35
N SER A 78 7.78 -10.48 10.05
CA SER A 78 8.84 -11.00 10.90
C SER A 78 10.05 -10.08 10.79
N GLU A 79 10.82 -10.02 11.85
CA GLU A 79 12.03 -9.22 11.88
C GLU A 79 13.25 -10.15 11.78
N THR A 80 14.19 -9.79 10.93
CA THR A 80 15.43 -10.55 10.80
C THR A 80 16.42 -10.12 11.89
N GLU A 81 17.49 -10.92 12.06
CA GLU A 81 18.47 -10.62 13.12
C GLU A 81 19.18 -9.29 12.92
N ASP A 82 19.29 -8.83 11.69
CA ASP A 82 19.97 -7.57 11.37
C ASP A 82 19.00 -6.38 11.32
N GLY A 83 17.79 -6.52 11.83
CA GLY A 83 16.87 -5.40 11.95
C GLY A 83 16.09 -5.08 10.68
N ARG A 84 16.03 -5.98 9.73
CA ARG A 84 15.20 -5.83 8.53
C ARG A 84 13.86 -6.51 8.76
N TYR A 85 12.89 -6.16 7.92
CA TYR A 85 11.55 -6.73 8.05
C TYR A 85 11.18 -7.53 6.82
N MET A 86 10.62 -8.72 7.05
CA MET A 86 10.00 -9.52 6.00
C MET A 86 8.49 -9.39 6.19
N ILE A 87 7.80 -8.88 5.18
CA ILE A 87 6.35 -8.72 5.27
C ILE A 87 5.68 -9.40 4.09
N THR A 88 4.41 -9.70 4.24
CA THR A 88 3.58 -10.18 3.14
C THR A 88 2.36 -9.28 3.06
N LEU A 89 2.05 -8.81 1.86
CA LEU A 89 0.85 -8.04 1.60
C LEU A 89 -0.14 -8.88 0.83
N ALA A 90 -1.40 -8.81 1.24
CA ALA A 90 -2.50 -9.42 0.50
C ALA A 90 -3.28 -8.29 -0.16
N GLY A 91 -3.43 -8.33 -1.47
CA GLY A 91 -4.11 -7.27 -2.22
C GLY A 91 -5.57 -7.18 -1.83
N ILE A 92 -6.01 -5.98 -1.49
CA ILE A 92 -7.37 -5.73 -1.06
C ILE A 92 -8.17 -5.03 -2.16
N SER A 93 -7.64 -3.94 -2.70
CA SER A 93 -8.36 -3.14 -3.68
C SER A 93 -7.39 -2.18 -4.37
N ARG A 94 -7.64 -1.94 -5.63
CA ARG A 94 -6.99 -0.83 -6.30
C ARG A 94 -7.46 0.48 -5.68
N PHE A 95 -6.68 1.52 -5.84
CA PHE A 95 -7.02 2.85 -5.38
C PHE A 95 -6.52 3.88 -6.39
N ARG A 96 -7.19 5.04 -6.38
CA ARG A 96 -6.75 6.17 -7.19
C ARG A 96 -6.06 7.17 -6.27
N VAL A 97 -4.87 7.63 -6.67
CA VAL A 97 -4.16 8.67 -5.95
C VAL A 97 -4.88 9.98 -6.20
N GLN A 98 -5.45 10.59 -5.15
CA GLN A 98 -6.15 11.86 -5.28
C GLN A 98 -5.20 13.02 -5.03
N LYS A 99 -4.41 12.93 -3.97
CA LYS A 99 -3.35 13.91 -3.75
C LYS A 99 -2.37 13.39 -2.72
N GLN A 100 -1.17 13.93 -2.73
CA GLN A 100 -0.18 13.59 -1.71
C GLN A 100 -0.45 14.40 -0.46
N VAL A 101 -0.23 13.77 0.69
CA VAL A 101 -0.45 14.39 2.00
C VAL A 101 0.87 14.92 2.51
N GLU A 102 0.93 16.20 2.84
CA GLU A 102 2.10 16.82 3.44
C GLU A 102 2.23 16.36 4.88
N GLY A 103 3.47 16.25 5.37
CA GLY A 103 3.68 15.82 6.74
C GLY A 103 5.14 15.53 7.03
N PHE A 104 5.39 15.01 8.24
CA PHE A 104 6.75 14.78 8.71
C PHE A 104 7.16 13.32 8.68
N THR A 105 6.35 12.44 8.06
CA THR A 105 6.75 11.04 7.95
C THR A 105 7.88 10.89 6.92
N PRO A 106 8.81 9.97 7.15
CA PRO A 106 9.91 9.77 6.20
C PRO A 106 9.47 9.05 4.92
N TYR A 107 8.24 8.62 4.85
CA TYR A 107 7.64 7.96 3.68
C TYR A 107 6.47 8.78 3.19
N ARG A 108 6.04 8.53 1.96
CA ARG A 108 4.96 9.31 1.33
C ARG A 108 3.61 8.73 1.69
N ARG A 109 2.61 9.61 1.80
CA ARG A 109 1.22 9.23 2.04
C ARG A 109 0.35 9.94 1.00
N VAL A 110 -0.77 9.32 0.67
CA VAL A 110 -1.72 9.91 -0.29
C VAL A 110 -3.13 9.77 0.22
N GLU A 111 -3.98 10.68 -0.23
CA GLU A 111 -5.43 10.48 -0.15
C GLU A 111 -5.79 9.49 -1.23
N ALA A 112 -6.47 8.44 -0.85
CA ALA A 112 -6.81 7.33 -1.74
C ALA A 112 -8.29 7.34 -2.05
N GLY A 113 -8.62 7.23 -3.33
CA GLY A 113 -10.00 7.07 -3.76
C GLY A 113 -10.28 5.61 -4.05
N TRP A 114 -11.30 5.08 -3.42
CA TRP A 114 -11.64 3.66 -3.53
C TRP A 114 -12.86 3.40 -4.41
N ASP A 115 -13.68 4.42 -4.64
CA ASP A 115 -15.01 4.23 -5.21
C ASP A 115 -15.01 3.62 -6.60
N ASP A 116 -14.01 3.98 -7.42
CA ASP A 116 -13.93 3.46 -8.79
C ASP A 116 -13.67 1.96 -8.81
N PHE A 117 -13.21 1.41 -7.69
CA PHE A 117 -12.77 0.02 -7.60
C PHE A 117 -13.56 -0.77 -6.56
N ALA A 118 -14.78 -0.36 -6.28
CA ALA A 118 -15.58 -1.00 -5.24
C ALA A 118 -15.77 -2.50 -5.49
N ARG A 119 -15.73 -2.93 -6.74
CA ARG A 119 -15.86 -4.35 -7.07
C ARG A 119 -14.72 -5.19 -6.54
N ASP A 120 -13.53 -4.58 -6.36
CA ASP A 120 -12.39 -5.32 -5.83
C ASP A 120 -12.65 -5.83 -4.42
N LEU A 121 -13.54 -5.16 -3.68
CA LEU A 121 -13.86 -5.46 -2.29
C LEU A 121 -15.02 -6.42 -2.14
N GLY A 122 -15.74 -6.72 -3.22
CA GLY A 122 -16.92 -7.54 -3.16
C GLY A 122 -16.62 -8.97 -2.79
N PRO A 123 -17.64 -9.78 -2.62
CA PRO A 123 -17.47 -11.18 -2.27
C PRO A 123 -16.83 -11.96 -3.40
N GLY A 124 -16.14 -11.31 -4.19
CA GLY A 124 -15.48 -11.92 -5.28
C GLY A 124 -16.49 -12.22 -6.35
N GLU A 125 -16.03 -12.70 -7.37
CA GLU A 125 -16.87 -12.93 -8.37
C GLU A 125 -17.55 -14.15 -8.19
N SER A 126 -17.41 -14.57 -7.05
CA SER A 126 -18.26 -15.64 -6.72
C SER A 126 -19.61 -15.19 -6.94
N ASP A 127 -19.59 -14.11 -6.94
CA ASP A 127 -20.72 -13.62 -7.30
C ASP A 127 -20.87 -13.67 -8.77
#